data_e7ac09bb15e4135183e3a897f7bec825
#
_entry.id   e7ac09bb15e4135183e3a897f7bec825
#
_cell.length_a   1.000
_cell.length_b   1.000
_cell.length_c   1.000
_cell.angle_alpha   90.00
_cell.angle_beta   90.00
_cell.angle_gamma   90.00
#
_symmetry.space_group_name_H-M   'P 1'
#
loop_
_entity.id
_entity.type
_entity.pdbx_description
1 polymer ?
#
loop_
_entity_poly.entity_id
_entity_poly.type
_entity_poly.pdbx_seq_one_letter_code
_entity_poly.pdbx_strand_id
1 'polypeptide(L)'
;MPKPIGRRVLFSGYAKLPTGITATELYRVIGLVILVDMETETILEADCTLATQVARKHVAETLIGQSLKNGPEPLVRLIDQVYQGSAKKAIITALRICFDKYRSFKEGALPAMLD
;
A
#
# COMPACT_ATOMS: atom_id res chain seq x y z
N MET A 1 -8.40 -8.93 -23.01
CA MET A 1 -9.66 -8.25 -22.72
C MET A 1 -9.55 -7.55 -21.37
N PRO A 2 -9.92 -6.27 -21.31
CA PRO A 2 -9.83 -5.56 -20.03
C PRO A 2 -10.80 -6.15 -19.02
N LYS A 3 -10.38 -6.13 -17.76
CA LYS A 3 -11.22 -6.63 -16.68
C LYS A 3 -12.32 -5.64 -16.37
N PRO A 4 -13.50 -6.09 -15.94
CA PRO A 4 -14.53 -5.17 -15.49
C PRO A 4 -14.03 -4.27 -14.36
N ILE A 5 -14.44 -3.01 -14.38
CA ILE A 5 -14.01 -2.04 -13.38
C ILE A 5 -14.36 -2.50 -11.97
N GLY A 6 -15.53 -3.15 -11.80
CA GLY A 6 -15.96 -3.61 -10.48
C GLY A 6 -15.10 -4.71 -9.87
N ARG A 7 -14.19 -5.29 -10.62
CA ARG A 7 -13.25 -6.29 -10.11
C ARG A 7 -11.94 -5.70 -9.68
N ARG A 8 -11.74 -4.42 -9.91
CA ARG A 8 -10.55 -3.70 -9.49
C ARG A 8 -10.92 -2.82 -8.30
N VAL A 9 -10.29 -3.08 -7.17
CA VAL A 9 -10.62 -2.38 -5.92
C VAL A 9 -9.38 -1.69 -5.40
N LEU A 10 -9.55 -0.43 -5.00
CA LEU A 10 -8.47 0.34 -4.42
C LEU A 10 -8.54 0.25 -2.90
N PHE A 11 -7.41 -0.07 -2.31
CA PHE A 11 -7.26 -0.07 -0.86
C PHE A 11 -6.23 0.98 -0.46
N SER A 12 -6.51 1.71 0.59
CA SER A 12 -5.63 2.76 1.07
C SER A 12 -5.23 2.52 2.52
N GLY A 13 -4.06 2.98 2.88
CA GLY A 13 -3.59 2.97 4.25
C GLY A 13 -2.77 4.21 4.51
N TYR A 14 -2.81 4.71 5.75
CA TYR A 14 -2.11 5.92 6.14
C TYR A 14 -1.36 5.65 7.43
N ALA A 15 -0.14 6.19 7.52
CA ALA A 15 0.69 6.06 8.71
C ALA A 15 1.45 7.35 8.95
N LYS A 16 1.66 7.67 10.22
CA LYS A 16 2.40 8.88 10.57
C LYS A 16 3.90 8.66 10.40
N LEU A 17 4.58 9.69 9.93
CA LEU A 17 6.03 9.69 9.88
C LEU A 17 6.57 9.98 11.28
N PRO A 18 7.73 9.39 11.64
CA PRO A 18 8.39 9.73 12.89
C PRO A 18 8.73 11.21 12.93
N THR A 19 8.68 11.81 14.14
CA THR A 19 9.05 13.20 14.30
C THR A 19 10.55 13.37 14.05
N GLY A 20 10.93 14.56 13.56
CA GLY A 20 12.32 14.90 13.37
C GLY A 20 12.94 14.54 12.06
N ILE A 21 12.22 13.84 11.17
CA ILE A 21 12.76 13.57 9.84
C ILE A 21 12.32 14.66 8.87
N THR A 22 13.19 14.96 7.92
CA THR A 22 12.98 16.04 6.96
C THR A 22 11.68 15.89 6.17
N ALA A 23 11.31 14.67 5.86
CA ALA A 23 10.09 14.41 5.11
C ALA A 23 8.83 14.92 5.81
N THR A 24 8.86 15.11 7.13
CA THR A 24 7.71 15.63 7.86
C THR A 24 7.41 17.08 7.51
N GLU A 25 8.36 17.78 6.94
CA GLU A 25 8.13 19.15 6.49
C GLU A 25 7.17 19.18 5.31
N LEU A 26 7.18 18.13 4.49
CA LEU A 26 6.29 18.01 3.32
C LEU A 26 5.10 17.12 3.61
N TYR A 27 5.33 15.97 4.22
CA TYR A 27 4.28 14.99 4.48
C TYR A 27 4.40 14.46 5.89
N ARG A 28 3.46 14.83 6.75
CA ARG A 28 3.41 14.31 8.13
C ARG A 28 2.82 12.90 8.18
N VAL A 29 2.11 12.52 7.14
CA VAL A 29 1.45 11.23 7.02
C VAL A 29 1.82 10.65 5.66
N ILE A 30 2.18 9.38 5.66
CA ILE A 30 2.37 8.64 4.42
C ILE A 30 1.06 7.99 4.05
N GLY A 31 0.58 8.27 2.86
CA GLY A 31 -0.56 7.56 2.28
C GLY A 31 -0.03 6.55 1.28
N LEU A 32 -0.54 5.33 1.33
CA LEU A 32 -0.25 4.29 0.36
C LEU A 32 -1.55 3.79 -0.20
N VAL A 33 -1.63 3.67 -1.52
CA VAL A 33 -2.79 3.09 -2.18
C VAL A 33 -2.33 1.95 -3.08
N ILE A 34 -3.13 0.90 -3.14
CA ILE A 34 -2.91 -0.21 -4.06
C ILE A 34 -4.21 -0.47 -4.80
N LEU A 35 -4.11 -0.67 -6.11
CA LEU A 35 -5.23 -1.07 -6.94
C LEU A 35 -5.09 -2.57 -7.21
N VAL A 36 -6.08 -3.34 -6.80
CA VAL A 36 -6.01 -4.80 -6.80
C VAL A 36 -7.02 -5.38 -7.76
N ASP A 37 -6.58 -6.32 -8.59
CA ASP A 37 -7.47 -7.17 -9.36
C ASP A 37 -7.97 -8.27 -8.43
N MET A 38 -9.23 -8.19 -8.02
CA MET A 38 -9.78 -9.13 -7.05
C MET A 38 -9.98 -10.54 -7.62
N GLU A 39 -9.93 -10.69 -8.93
CA GLU A 39 -10.02 -12.01 -9.54
C GLU A 39 -8.73 -12.81 -9.34
N THR A 40 -7.58 -12.15 -9.53
CA THR A 40 -6.27 -12.78 -9.36
C THR A 40 -5.62 -12.44 -8.02
N GLU A 41 -6.17 -11.45 -7.32
CA GLU A 41 -5.65 -10.92 -6.06
C GLU A 41 -4.22 -10.40 -6.20
N THR A 42 -3.99 -9.70 -7.32
CA THR A 42 -2.69 -9.16 -7.70
C THR A 42 -2.76 -7.65 -7.73
N ILE A 43 -1.70 -6.99 -7.26
CA ILE A 43 -1.60 -5.54 -7.29
C ILE A 43 -1.33 -5.09 -8.73
N LEU A 44 -2.23 -4.27 -9.27
CA LEU A 44 -2.11 -3.73 -10.62
C LEU A 44 -1.36 -2.42 -10.66
N GLU A 45 -1.62 -1.55 -9.67
CA GLU A 45 -0.99 -0.24 -9.56
C GLU A 45 -0.82 0.11 -8.09
N ALA A 46 0.11 0.99 -7.82
CA ALA A 46 0.35 1.47 -6.46
C ALA A 46 0.93 2.87 -6.52
N ASP A 47 0.68 3.64 -5.47
CA ASP A 47 1.27 4.97 -5.32
C ASP A 47 1.34 5.31 -3.84
N CYS A 48 2.19 6.26 -3.50
CA CYS A 48 2.34 6.69 -2.12
C CYS A 48 2.78 8.15 -2.08
N THR A 49 2.56 8.80 -0.93
CA THR A 49 2.91 10.21 -0.77
C THR A 49 4.33 10.32 -0.22
N LEU A 50 5.31 10.27 -1.12
CA LEU A 50 6.70 10.53 -0.78
C LEU A 50 7.17 11.77 -1.52
N ALA A 51 8.21 12.41 -0.98
CA ALA A 51 8.66 13.70 -1.49
C ALA A 51 9.27 13.62 -2.89
N THR A 52 9.89 12.50 -3.25
CA THR A 52 10.56 12.39 -4.55
C THR A 52 9.85 11.41 -5.45
N GLN A 53 9.88 11.71 -6.74
CA GLN A 53 9.31 10.83 -7.74
C GLN A 53 10.02 9.48 -7.79
N VAL A 54 11.34 9.48 -7.61
CA VAL A 54 12.12 8.25 -7.62
C VAL A 54 11.66 7.32 -6.49
N ALA A 55 11.47 7.88 -5.28
CA ALA A 55 11.01 7.08 -4.14
C ALA A 55 9.61 6.53 -4.38
N ARG A 56 8.68 7.37 -4.86
CA ARG A 56 7.31 6.93 -5.14
C ARG A 56 7.29 5.82 -6.18
N LYS A 57 8.04 6.02 -7.25
CA LYS A 57 8.09 5.06 -8.36
C LYS A 57 8.70 3.75 -7.91
N HIS A 58 9.75 3.82 -7.10
CA HIS A 58 10.42 2.62 -6.61
C HIS A 58 9.50 1.77 -5.74
N VAL A 59 8.76 2.40 -4.82
CA VAL A 59 7.78 1.69 -3.99
C VAL A 59 6.70 1.06 -4.86
N ALA A 60 6.16 1.83 -5.81
CA ALA A 60 5.13 1.34 -6.71
C ALA A 60 5.60 0.13 -7.49
N GLU A 61 6.78 0.21 -8.10
CA GLU A 61 7.32 -0.88 -8.91
C GLU A 61 7.60 -2.13 -8.08
N THR A 62 7.97 -1.95 -6.82
CA THR A 62 8.19 -3.08 -5.92
C THR A 62 6.90 -3.84 -5.66
N LEU A 63 5.79 -3.13 -5.54
CA LEU A 63 4.50 -3.74 -5.18
C LEU A 63 3.70 -4.23 -6.38
N ILE A 64 3.82 -3.57 -7.53
CA ILE A 64 3.05 -3.96 -8.71
C ILE A 64 3.40 -5.38 -9.13
N GLY A 65 2.36 -6.18 -9.40
CA GLY A 65 2.52 -7.56 -9.80
C GLY A 65 2.57 -8.55 -8.65
N GLN A 66 2.64 -8.06 -7.42
CA GLN A 66 2.70 -8.95 -6.26
C GLN A 66 1.32 -9.47 -5.88
N SER A 67 1.28 -10.72 -5.42
CA SER A 67 0.06 -11.36 -4.95
C SER A 67 -0.21 -11.02 -3.50
N LEU A 68 -1.48 -10.84 -3.17
CA LEU A 68 -1.91 -10.65 -1.77
C LEU A 68 -2.33 -11.95 -1.10
N LYS A 69 -2.30 -13.06 -1.83
CA LYS A 69 -2.82 -14.34 -1.32
C LYS A 69 -2.02 -14.90 -0.15
N ASN A 70 -0.74 -14.57 -0.07
CA ASN A 70 0.16 -15.17 0.92
C ASN A 70 0.37 -14.28 2.14
N GLY A 71 -0.54 -13.34 2.37
CA GLY A 71 -0.45 -12.44 3.51
C GLY A 71 0.45 -11.24 3.23
N PRO A 72 0.60 -10.34 4.22
CA PRO A 72 1.38 -9.13 4.02
C PRO A 72 2.90 -9.36 4.11
N GLU A 73 3.33 -10.43 4.76
CA GLU A 73 4.75 -10.61 5.09
C GLU A 73 5.68 -10.65 3.89
N PRO A 74 5.34 -11.32 2.77
CA PRO A 74 6.25 -11.28 1.62
C PRO A 74 6.46 -9.87 1.09
N LEU A 75 5.41 -9.04 1.06
CA LEU A 75 5.50 -7.67 0.58
C LEU A 75 6.26 -6.79 1.56
N VAL A 76 6.03 -7.00 2.86
CA VAL A 76 6.76 -6.27 3.91
C VAL A 76 8.26 -6.55 3.79
N ARG A 77 8.63 -7.81 3.58
CA ARG A 77 10.05 -8.17 3.41
C ARG A 77 10.66 -7.51 2.17
N LEU A 78 9.90 -7.44 1.08
CA LEU A 78 10.39 -6.75 -0.12
C LEU A 78 10.68 -5.29 0.16
N ILE A 79 9.74 -4.58 0.76
CA ILE A 79 9.93 -3.17 1.10
C ILE A 79 11.11 -3.01 2.06
N ASP A 80 11.21 -3.86 3.06
CA ASP A 80 12.30 -3.80 4.03
C ASP A 80 13.66 -3.93 3.36
N GLN A 81 13.75 -4.76 2.33
CA GLN A 81 15.00 -4.99 1.61
C GLN A 81 15.35 -3.87 0.64
N VAL A 82 14.35 -3.35 -0.08
CA VAL A 82 14.64 -2.45 -1.22
C VAL A 82 14.47 -0.98 -0.88
N TYR A 83 13.87 -0.64 0.24
CA TYR A 83 13.67 0.75 0.65
C TYR A 83 14.47 1.02 1.91
N GLN A 84 15.53 1.85 1.79
CA GLN A 84 16.38 2.20 2.91
C GLN A 84 16.30 3.70 3.13
N GLY A 85 15.20 4.13 3.73
CA GLY A 85 14.96 5.55 4.00
C GLY A 85 14.15 5.73 5.27
N SER A 86 14.02 6.99 5.69
CA SER A 86 13.38 7.34 6.97
C SER A 86 11.90 6.95 7.02
N ALA A 87 11.24 6.87 5.87
CA ALA A 87 9.82 6.56 5.81
C ALA A 87 9.51 5.06 5.81
N LYS A 88 10.53 4.19 5.90
CA LYS A 88 10.32 2.75 5.76
C LYS A 88 9.23 2.21 6.69
N LYS A 89 9.31 2.53 7.98
CA LYS A 89 8.34 2.00 8.95
C LYS A 89 6.93 2.48 8.65
N ALA A 90 6.78 3.74 8.24
CA ALA A 90 5.48 4.28 7.89
C ALA A 90 4.90 3.61 6.66
N ILE A 91 5.74 3.35 5.65
CA ILE A 91 5.32 2.64 4.44
C ILE A 91 4.84 1.23 4.80
N ILE A 92 5.59 0.52 5.63
CA ILE A 92 5.22 -0.83 6.05
C ILE A 92 3.91 -0.82 6.84
N THR A 93 3.74 0.14 7.74
CA THR A 93 2.49 0.26 8.50
C THR A 93 1.31 0.53 7.57
N ALA A 94 1.48 1.45 6.61
CA ALA A 94 0.43 1.75 5.64
C ALA A 94 0.09 0.54 4.79
N LEU A 95 1.11 -0.23 4.39
CA LEU A 95 0.92 -1.45 3.63
C LEU A 95 0.10 -2.48 4.41
N ARG A 96 0.40 -2.67 5.70
CA ARG A 96 -0.37 -3.58 6.55
C ARG A 96 -1.83 -3.14 6.66
N ILE A 97 -2.07 -1.85 6.74
CA ILE A 97 -3.43 -1.31 6.80
C ILE A 97 -4.17 -1.60 5.49
N CYS A 98 -3.52 -1.38 4.35
CA CYS A 98 -4.10 -1.74 3.05
C CYS A 98 -4.48 -3.22 3.02
N PHE A 99 -3.59 -4.06 3.52
CA PHE A 99 -3.81 -5.50 3.54
C PHE A 99 -4.98 -5.89 4.44
N ASP A 100 -5.11 -5.24 5.60
CA ASP A 100 -6.24 -5.52 6.49
C ASP A 100 -7.57 -5.15 5.82
N LYS A 101 -7.60 -4.04 5.08
CA LYS A 101 -8.81 -3.65 4.35
C LYS A 101 -9.12 -4.62 3.22
N TYR A 102 -8.10 -5.08 2.50
CA TYR A 102 -8.25 -6.08 1.47
C TYR A 102 -8.86 -7.37 2.05
N ARG A 103 -8.33 -7.82 3.17
CA ARG A 103 -8.82 -9.04 3.81
C ARG A 103 -10.27 -8.88 4.25
N SER A 104 -10.60 -7.75 4.89
CA SER A 104 -11.97 -7.49 5.31
C SER A 104 -12.93 -7.46 4.13
N PHE A 105 -12.52 -6.81 3.06
CA PHE A 105 -13.33 -6.76 1.85
C PHE A 105 -13.57 -8.16 1.27
N LYS A 106 -12.51 -8.95 1.21
CA LYS A 106 -12.56 -10.30 0.67
C LYS A 106 -13.46 -11.20 1.52
N GLU A 107 -13.45 -11.01 2.82
CA GLU A 107 -14.27 -11.81 3.75
C GLU A 107 -15.72 -11.32 3.81
N GLY A 108 -16.04 -10.26 3.08
CA GLY A 108 -17.40 -9.73 3.08
C GLY A 108 -17.75 -8.93 4.32
N ALA A 109 -16.73 -8.47 5.08
CA ALA A 109 -16.98 -7.66 6.25
C ALA A 109 -17.62 -6.33 5.85
N LEU A 110 -18.44 -5.77 6.77
CA LEU A 110 -19.03 -4.47 6.53
C LEU A 110 -17.92 -3.42 6.43
N PRO A 111 -18.05 -2.47 5.48
CA PRO A 111 -17.05 -1.43 5.34
C PRO A 111 -16.92 -0.57 6.60
N ALA A 112 -15.70 -0.14 6.88
CA ALA A 112 -15.43 0.72 8.02
C ALA A 112 -16.20 2.04 7.96
N MET A 113 -16.58 2.48 6.79
CA MET A 113 -17.34 3.71 6.62
C MET A 113 -18.71 3.68 7.28
N LEU A 114 -19.14 2.51 7.72
CA LEU A 114 -20.39 2.38 8.45
C LEU A 114 -20.22 2.69 9.93
N ASP A 115 -19.01 2.88 10.35
CA ASP A 115 -18.70 3.23 11.72
C ASP A 115 -19.11 4.67 12.03
#